data_8230121a838d39711d33dd5d15661fbd
#
_entry.id   8230121a838d39711d33dd5d15661fbd
#
_cell.length_a   1.000
_cell.length_b   1.000
_cell.length_c   1.000
_cell.angle_alpha   90.00
_cell.angle_beta   90.00
_cell.angle_gamma   90.00
#
_symmetry.space_group_name_H-M   'P 1'
#
loop_
_entity.id
_entity.type
_entity.pdbx_description
1 polymer ?
#
loop_
_entity_poly.entity_id
_entity_poly.type
_entity_poly.pdbx_seq_one_letter_code
_entity_poly.pdbx_strand_id
1 'polypeptide(L)'
;IYGLSFVIVFVNVVLFDLIVYRENIKKVFPELATGCIILALLFGYGQFSLNRIRHELNRSEAMEVSLVQGNIDQNIKWNPDYQRESIELYQNMSLKKAPLGLGLIVWPETATPFFFQDPSHLSAVVRNIPKLTSDWLLFGSPSYLDEGSGTEYMNSAFLLSPDGNVAGRYDKSHLVPYGEYVPLRRFFPFINKLVAGIGDFKRGDGVKALRIGRHDLGVLICYEGIFPEISRKYKENGAGLLVNITNDAWFGRTSAPY
;
A
#
# COMPACT_ATOMS: atom_id res chain seq x y z
N ILE A 1 14.41 7.71 6.37
CA ILE A 1 14.74 6.31 6.69
C ILE A 1 16.24 6.20 6.95
N TYR A 2 17.12 6.57 6.00
CA TYR A 2 18.59 6.43 6.13
C TYR A 2 19.18 7.17 7.33
N GLY A 3 18.64 8.35 7.69
CA GLY A 3 19.08 9.08 8.88
C GLY A 3 18.87 8.32 10.18
N LEU A 4 17.76 7.59 10.31
CA LEU A 4 17.50 6.75 11.48
C LEU A 4 18.48 5.57 11.57
N SER A 5 18.76 4.91 10.44
CA SER A 5 19.77 3.84 10.38
C SER A 5 21.16 4.33 10.79
N PHE A 6 21.54 5.53 10.33
CA PHE A 6 22.79 6.17 10.75
C PHE A 6 22.84 6.38 12.27
N VAL A 7 21.77 6.90 12.87
CA VAL A 7 21.70 7.12 14.32
C VAL A 7 21.79 5.80 15.09
N ILE A 8 21.12 4.74 14.63
CA ILE A 8 21.19 3.41 15.25
C ILE A 8 22.63 2.89 15.24
N VAL A 9 23.33 2.98 14.10
CA VAL A 9 24.73 2.56 13.99
C VAL A 9 25.61 3.40 14.92
N PHE A 10 25.42 4.72 14.94
CA PHE A 10 26.17 5.61 15.81
C PHE A 10 26.00 5.26 17.30
N VAL A 11 24.76 5.03 17.75
CA VAL A 11 24.47 4.59 19.13
C VAL A 11 25.14 3.27 19.45
N ASN A 12 25.15 2.31 18.53
CA ASN A 12 25.83 1.02 18.73
C ASN A 12 27.36 1.23 18.88
N VAL A 13 27.96 2.11 18.10
CA VAL A 13 29.40 2.45 18.24
C VAL A 13 29.68 3.04 19.62
N VAL A 14 28.87 4.03 20.06
CA VAL A 14 29.04 4.63 21.39
C VAL A 14 28.91 3.60 22.51
N LEU A 15 27.94 2.69 22.40
CA LEU A 15 27.78 1.61 23.39
C LEU A 15 28.97 0.65 23.39
N PHE A 16 29.50 0.30 22.23
CA PHE A 16 30.70 -0.52 22.11
C PHE A 16 31.91 0.18 22.76
N ASP A 17 32.14 1.47 22.47
CA ASP A 17 33.24 2.24 23.04
C ASP A 17 33.14 2.40 24.57
N LEU A 18 31.93 2.52 25.11
CA LEU A 18 31.69 2.50 26.56
C LEU A 18 32.11 1.17 27.20
N ILE A 19 31.92 0.06 26.52
CA ILE A 19 32.35 -1.27 27.02
C ILE A 19 33.86 -1.42 26.94
N VAL A 20 34.47 -1.04 25.81
CA VAL A 20 35.92 -1.17 25.57
C VAL A 20 36.72 -0.23 26.44
N TYR A 21 36.29 1.02 26.57
CA TYR A 21 37.01 2.05 27.35
C TYR A 21 36.41 2.28 28.74
N ARG A 22 35.77 1.26 29.33
CA ARG A 22 35.10 1.35 30.64
C ARG A 22 35.98 1.88 31.76
N GLU A 23 37.29 1.66 31.68
CA GLU A 23 38.30 2.17 32.68
C GLU A 23 38.71 3.61 32.40
N ASN A 24 38.39 4.16 31.23
CA ASN A 24 38.72 5.55 30.85
C ASN A 24 37.57 6.20 30.07
N ILE A 25 36.43 6.40 30.75
CA ILE A 25 35.21 6.97 30.18
C ILE A 25 35.45 8.39 29.57
N LYS A 26 36.49 9.09 30.01
CA LYS A 26 36.83 10.42 29.46
C LYS A 26 37.12 10.37 27.97
N LYS A 27 37.60 9.23 27.44
CA LYS A 27 37.85 9.04 26.01
C LYS A 27 36.57 8.96 25.18
N VAL A 28 35.48 8.49 25.78
CA VAL A 28 34.17 8.29 25.10
C VAL A 28 33.23 9.48 25.35
N PHE A 29 33.64 10.42 26.21
CA PHE A 29 32.79 11.54 26.59
C PHE A 29 32.34 12.42 25.38
N PRO A 30 33.21 12.76 24.41
CA PRO A 30 32.79 13.54 23.23
C PRO A 30 31.75 12.85 22.38
N GLU A 31 31.89 11.52 22.14
CA GLU A 31 30.98 10.69 21.37
C GLU A 31 29.63 10.57 22.09
N LEU A 32 29.65 10.35 23.41
CA LEU A 32 28.47 10.29 24.24
C LEU A 32 27.73 11.63 24.26
N ALA A 33 28.43 12.75 24.44
CA ALA A 33 27.83 14.08 24.39
C ALA A 33 27.20 14.37 23.03
N THR A 34 27.90 14.01 21.93
CA THR A 34 27.38 14.14 20.55
C THR A 34 26.13 13.31 20.36
N GLY A 35 26.12 12.05 20.85
CA GLY A 35 24.95 11.18 20.80
C GLY A 35 23.74 11.74 21.54
N CYS A 36 23.96 12.25 22.75
CA CYS A 36 22.90 12.90 23.54
C CYS A 36 22.33 14.13 22.81
N ILE A 37 23.19 14.96 22.21
CA ILE A 37 22.76 16.13 21.43
C ILE A 37 21.92 15.69 20.20
N ILE A 38 22.38 14.70 19.44
CA ILE A 38 21.65 14.18 18.27
C ILE A 38 20.27 13.65 18.71
N LEU A 39 20.22 12.85 19.78
CA LEU A 39 18.94 12.31 20.28
C LEU A 39 18.01 13.42 20.78
N ALA A 40 18.54 14.42 21.49
CA ALA A 40 17.74 15.57 21.94
C ALA A 40 17.18 16.38 20.77
N LEU A 41 17.97 16.63 19.73
CA LEU A 41 17.53 17.31 18.51
C LEU A 41 16.46 16.50 17.76
N LEU A 42 16.64 15.19 17.63
CA LEU A 42 15.67 14.31 16.98
C LEU A 42 14.35 14.27 17.76
N PHE A 43 14.41 14.17 19.09
CA PHE A 43 13.24 14.19 19.93
C PHE A 43 12.50 15.53 19.84
N GLY A 44 13.25 16.64 19.95
CA GLY A 44 12.70 17.98 19.82
C GLY A 44 12.05 18.23 18.46
N TYR A 45 12.73 17.82 17.38
CA TYR A 45 12.15 17.89 16.03
C TYR A 45 10.91 17.01 15.89
N GLY A 46 10.94 15.79 16.48
CA GLY A 46 9.80 14.87 16.48
C GLY A 46 8.57 15.49 17.15
N GLN A 47 8.75 16.08 18.35
CA GLN A 47 7.65 16.75 19.08
C GLN A 47 7.10 17.96 18.30
N PHE A 48 8.02 18.78 17.74
CA PHE A 48 7.61 19.91 16.90
C PHE A 48 6.78 19.46 15.70
N SER A 49 7.26 18.42 14.97
CA SER A 49 6.58 17.88 13.80
C SER A 49 5.22 17.27 14.16
N LEU A 50 5.13 16.51 15.24
CA LEU A 50 3.86 15.95 15.73
C LEU A 50 2.85 17.05 16.08
N ASN A 51 3.27 18.10 16.79
CA ASN A 51 2.38 19.21 17.14
C ASN A 51 1.90 19.95 15.88
N ARG A 52 2.77 20.17 14.90
CA ARG A 52 2.42 20.78 13.62
C ARG A 52 1.38 19.94 12.87
N ILE A 53 1.63 18.63 12.75
CA ILE A 53 0.71 17.70 12.05
C ILE A 53 -0.63 17.64 12.77
N ARG A 54 -0.66 17.55 14.09
CA ARG A 54 -1.92 17.59 14.87
C ARG A 54 -2.72 18.87 14.60
N HIS A 55 -2.05 20.00 14.52
CA HIS A 55 -2.69 21.27 14.22
C HIS A 55 -3.27 21.32 12.80
N GLU A 56 -2.55 20.78 11.83
CA GLU A 56 -3.02 20.65 10.44
C GLU A 56 -4.20 19.68 10.36
N LEU A 57 -4.12 18.51 11.02
CA LEU A 57 -5.21 17.51 11.04
C LEU A 57 -6.50 18.06 11.65
N ASN A 58 -6.41 18.82 12.76
CA ASN A 58 -7.59 19.41 13.40
C ASN A 58 -8.30 20.46 12.51
N ARG A 59 -7.63 20.97 11.48
CA ARG A 59 -8.18 21.92 10.50
C ARG A 59 -8.57 21.26 9.20
N SER A 60 -8.17 20.01 9.02
CA SER A 60 -8.47 19.26 7.81
C SER A 60 -9.89 18.73 7.85
N GLU A 61 -10.48 18.62 6.68
CA GLU A 61 -11.77 17.97 6.52
C GLU A 61 -11.64 16.47 6.74
N ALA A 62 -12.55 15.91 7.53
CA ALA A 62 -12.59 14.47 7.79
C ALA A 62 -13.37 13.75 6.69
N MET A 63 -12.86 12.59 6.29
CA MET A 63 -13.55 11.64 5.42
C MET A 63 -13.82 10.35 6.19
N GLU A 64 -15.00 9.81 6.09
CA GLU A 64 -15.32 8.52 6.66
C GLU A 64 -14.80 7.40 5.78
N VAL A 65 -14.03 6.47 6.36
CA VAL A 65 -13.39 5.38 5.62
C VAL A 65 -13.70 4.04 6.29
N SER A 66 -14.25 3.10 5.52
CA SER A 66 -14.49 1.72 5.94
C SER A 66 -13.43 0.79 5.35
N LEU A 67 -12.59 0.20 6.20
CA LEU A 67 -11.61 -0.79 5.80
C LEU A 67 -12.22 -2.19 5.90
N VAL A 68 -12.26 -2.91 4.79
CA VAL A 68 -12.82 -4.26 4.69
C VAL A 68 -11.72 -5.27 4.47
N GLN A 69 -11.51 -6.16 5.46
CA GLN A 69 -10.47 -7.18 5.43
C GLN A 69 -11.10 -8.58 5.42
N GLY A 70 -11.02 -9.27 4.28
CA GLY A 70 -11.65 -10.59 4.08
C GLY A 70 -10.88 -11.76 4.69
N ASN A 71 -9.57 -11.62 4.97
CA ASN A 71 -8.69 -12.71 5.45
C ASN A 71 -8.77 -14.00 4.62
N ILE A 72 -8.84 -13.87 3.30
CA ILE A 72 -8.99 -14.99 2.36
C ILE A 72 -7.65 -15.69 2.21
N ASP A 73 -7.63 -17.01 2.39
CA ASP A 73 -6.43 -17.82 2.20
C ASP A 73 -5.92 -17.74 0.75
N GLN A 74 -4.62 -17.51 0.61
CA GLN A 74 -3.99 -17.33 -0.70
C GLN A 74 -4.09 -18.57 -1.58
N ASN A 75 -4.13 -19.78 -0.99
CA ASN A 75 -4.20 -21.03 -1.75
C ASN A 75 -5.54 -21.23 -2.46
N ILE A 76 -6.62 -20.68 -1.93
CA ILE A 76 -7.97 -20.81 -2.49
C ILE A 76 -8.38 -19.59 -3.31
N LYS A 77 -7.74 -18.45 -3.10
CA LYS A 77 -8.12 -17.15 -3.66
C LYS A 77 -8.27 -17.17 -5.19
N TRP A 78 -7.38 -17.86 -5.88
CA TRP A 78 -7.35 -17.94 -7.34
C TRP A 78 -8.21 -19.06 -7.93
N ASN A 79 -8.78 -19.93 -7.09
CA ASN A 79 -9.67 -20.99 -7.55
C ASN A 79 -11.01 -20.39 -7.97
N PRO A 80 -11.47 -20.61 -9.22
CA PRO A 80 -12.75 -20.10 -9.72
C PRO A 80 -13.96 -20.43 -8.84
N ASP A 81 -13.96 -21.59 -8.18
CA ASP A 81 -15.04 -22.03 -7.31
C ASP A 81 -15.20 -21.15 -6.06
N TYR A 82 -14.09 -20.53 -5.58
CA TYR A 82 -14.07 -19.66 -4.41
C TYR A 82 -14.16 -18.18 -4.72
N GLN A 83 -14.09 -17.78 -6.00
CA GLN A 83 -14.18 -16.35 -6.39
C GLN A 83 -15.52 -15.75 -5.97
N ARG A 84 -16.61 -16.50 -6.15
CA ARG A 84 -17.95 -16.06 -5.74
C ARG A 84 -18.03 -15.83 -4.24
N GLU A 85 -17.60 -16.81 -3.43
CA GLU A 85 -17.62 -16.72 -1.97
C GLU A 85 -16.79 -15.52 -1.46
N SER A 86 -15.65 -15.28 -2.10
CA SER A 86 -14.79 -14.13 -1.79
C SER A 86 -15.52 -12.80 -2.04
N ILE A 87 -16.18 -12.65 -3.17
CA ILE A 87 -16.92 -11.41 -3.49
C ILE A 87 -18.16 -11.25 -2.60
N GLU A 88 -18.89 -12.32 -2.30
CA GLU A 88 -20.02 -12.30 -1.37
C GLU A 88 -19.58 -11.91 0.05
N LEU A 89 -18.42 -12.38 0.50
CA LEU A 89 -17.83 -11.98 1.78
C LEU A 89 -17.55 -10.47 1.81
N TYR A 90 -16.82 -9.95 0.81
CA TYR A 90 -16.53 -8.52 0.70
C TYR A 90 -17.80 -7.67 0.60
N GLN A 91 -18.78 -8.10 -0.20
CA GLN A 91 -20.08 -7.44 -0.31
C GLN A 91 -20.79 -7.37 1.04
N ASN A 92 -20.93 -8.52 1.72
CA ASN A 92 -21.61 -8.60 3.01
C ASN A 92 -20.94 -7.72 4.07
N MET A 93 -19.61 -7.70 4.11
CA MET A 93 -18.87 -6.85 5.04
C MET A 93 -19.05 -5.36 4.72
N SER A 94 -19.02 -5.00 3.45
CA SER A 94 -19.23 -3.62 2.99
C SER A 94 -20.62 -3.11 3.32
N LEU A 95 -21.65 -3.90 3.09
CA LEU A 95 -23.05 -3.53 3.37
C LEU A 95 -23.37 -3.42 4.87
N LYS A 96 -22.68 -4.19 5.73
CA LYS A 96 -22.93 -4.17 7.19
C LYS A 96 -22.44 -2.91 7.90
N LYS A 97 -21.42 -2.24 7.39
CA LYS A 97 -20.71 -1.15 8.08
C LYS A 97 -20.51 0.09 7.22
N ALA A 98 -21.06 0.10 6.01
CA ALA A 98 -20.93 1.26 5.15
C ALA A 98 -21.57 2.48 5.81
N PRO A 99 -20.86 3.61 5.89
CA PRO A 99 -21.47 4.87 6.28
C PRO A 99 -22.57 5.22 5.28
N LEU A 100 -23.63 5.83 5.78
CA LEU A 100 -24.72 6.31 4.94
C LEU A 100 -24.33 7.63 4.29
N GLY A 101 -23.55 7.54 3.21
CA GLY A 101 -23.33 8.62 2.25
C GLY A 101 -21.92 9.20 2.15
N LEU A 102 -21.36 9.19 0.93
CA LEU A 102 -20.13 9.86 0.46
C LEU A 102 -18.82 9.49 1.19
N GLY A 103 -18.77 8.34 1.87
CA GLY A 103 -17.56 7.77 2.44
C GLY A 103 -16.73 7.00 1.39
N LEU A 104 -15.67 6.37 1.87
CA LEU A 104 -14.79 5.52 1.08
C LEU A 104 -14.75 4.11 1.69
N ILE A 105 -15.13 3.10 0.92
CA ILE A 105 -14.91 1.70 1.25
C ILE A 105 -13.59 1.27 0.61
N VAL A 106 -12.72 0.61 1.37
CA VAL A 106 -11.42 0.14 0.89
C VAL A 106 -11.33 -1.36 1.08
N TRP A 107 -11.08 -2.08 0.00
CA TRP A 107 -10.72 -3.49 0.00
C TRP A 107 -9.21 -3.66 -0.23
N PRO A 108 -8.62 -4.80 0.15
CA PRO A 108 -7.20 -5.04 0.01
C PRO A 108 -6.75 -5.22 -1.46
N GLU A 109 -5.44 -5.36 -1.64
CA GLU A 109 -4.81 -5.73 -2.90
C GLU A 109 -5.36 -7.06 -3.41
N THR A 110 -5.64 -7.11 -4.72
CA THR A 110 -6.19 -8.30 -5.40
C THR A 110 -7.44 -8.85 -4.71
N ALA A 111 -8.32 -7.98 -4.22
CA ALA A 111 -9.58 -8.39 -3.60
C ALA A 111 -10.50 -9.08 -4.60
N THR A 112 -10.41 -8.71 -5.89
CA THR A 112 -11.07 -9.40 -6.99
C THR A 112 -10.05 -10.30 -7.69
N PRO A 113 -10.07 -11.64 -7.48
CA PRO A 113 -9.12 -12.57 -8.11
C PRO A 113 -9.54 -12.91 -9.55
N PHE A 114 -9.96 -11.91 -10.31
CA PHE A 114 -10.33 -11.95 -11.73
C PHE A 114 -10.13 -10.55 -12.32
N PHE A 115 -10.14 -10.42 -13.64
CA PHE A 115 -10.04 -9.12 -14.29
C PHE A 115 -11.37 -8.37 -14.17
N PHE A 116 -11.40 -7.40 -13.26
CA PHE A 116 -12.62 -6.61 -13.00
C PHE A 116 -13.11 -5.84 -14.24
N GLN A 117 -12.22 -5.50 -15.15
CA GLN A 117 -12.54 -4.80 -16.40
C GLN A 117 -13.42 -5.64 -17.33
N ASP A 118 -13.39 -6.96 -17.21
CA ASP A 118 -14.19 -7.87 -18.01
C ASP A 118 -15.65 -7.89 -17.55
N PRO A 119 -16.61 -7.82 -18.47
CA PRO A 119 -18.02 -7.98 -18.15
C PRO A 119 -18.28 -9.39 -17.58
N SER A 120 -18.68 -9.47 -16.31
CA SER A 120 -19.02 -10.71 -15.64
C SER A 120 -20.10 -10.48 -14.58
N HIS A 121 -20.74 -11.56 -14.13
CA HIS A 121 -21.66 -11.49 -13.00
C HIS A 121 -20.95 -10.94 -11.74
N LEU A 122 -19.72 -11.36 -11.47
CA LEU A 122 -18.95 -10.92 -10.29
C LEU A 122 -18.56 -9.44 -10.39
N SER A 123 -18.15 -8.96 -11.56
CA SER A 123 -17.86 -7.54 -11.77
C SER A 123 -19.12 -6.69 -11.62
N ALA A 124 -20.28 -7.19 -12.01
CA ALA A 124 -21.57 -6.51 -11.80
C ALA A 124 -21.93 -6.43 -10.31
N VAL A 125 -21.69 -7.49 -9.53
CA VAL A 125 -21.88 -7.47 -8.06
C VAL A 125 -21.00 -6.41 -7.41
N VAL A 126 -19.71 -6.36 -7.76
CA VAL A 126 -18.78 -5.35 -7.24
C VAL A 126 -19.26 -3.92 -7.58
N ARG A 127 -19.69 -3.68 -8.84
CA ARG A 127 -20.23 -2.38 -9.27
C ARG A 127 -21.51 -1.97 -8.54
N ASN A 128 -22.26 -2.94 -8.02
CA ASN A 128 -23.51 -2.66 -7.31
C ASN A 128 -23.29 -2.23 -5.84
N ILE A 129 -22.14 -2.54 -5.24
CA ILE A 129 -21.85 -2.19 -3.85
C ILE A 129 -21.89 -0.68 -3.61
N PRO A 130 -21.12 0.16 -4.37
CA PRO A 130 -21.19 1.60 -4.19
C PRO A 130 -22.58 2.20 -4.45
N LYS A 131 -23.39 1.59 -5.32
CA LYS A 131 -24.79 2.01 -5.54
C LYS A 131 -25.67 1.78 -4.34
N LEU A 132 -25.48 0.65 -3.64
CA LEU A 132 -26.25 0.29 -2.45
C LEU A 132 -25.86 1.08 -1.21
N THR A 133 -24.57 1.47 -1.12
CA THR A 133 -24.03 2.18 0.05
C THR A 133 -23.99 3.70 -0.14
N SER A 134 -24.07 4.18 -1.39
CA SER A 134 -23.81 5.57 -1.80
C SER A 134 -22.40 6.04 -1.47
N ASP A 135 -21.45 5.12 -1.33
CA ASP A 135 -20.05 5.38 -1.03
C ASP A 135 -19.15 5.12 -2.25
N TRP A 136 -17.94 5.65 -2.20
CA TRP A 136 -16.88 5.29 -3.11
C TRP A 136 -16.30 3.92 -2.74
N LEU A 137 -15.83 3.15 -3.72
CA LEU A 137 -15.19 1.85 -3.49
C LEU A 137 -13.81 1.82 -4.15
N LEU A 138 -12.76 1.67 -3.33
CA LEU A 138 -11.40 1.41 -3.77
C LEU A 138 -11.06 -0.05 -3.53
N PHE A 139 -10.54 -0.75 -4.53
CA PHE A 139 -10.17 -2.16 -4.40
C PHE A 139 -9.06 -2.56 -5.36
N GLY A 140 -8.26 -3.57 -4.96
CA GLY A 140 -7.24 -4.17 -5.80
C GLY A 140 -7.79 -5.24 -6.73
N SER A 141 -7.34 -5.24 -7.98
CA SER A 141 -7.65 -6.21 -9.03
C SER A 141 -6.49 -6.36 -10.01
N PRO A 142 -6.21 -7.54 -10.54
CA PRO A 142 -5.41 -7.63 -11.75
C PRO A 142 -6.11 -6.89 -12.89
N SER A 143 -5.33 -6.32 -13.78
CA SER A 143 -5.80 -5.71 -15.02
C SER A 143 -4.89 -6.04 -16.18
N TYR A 144 -5.32 -5.72 -17.39
CA TYR A 144 -4.51 -5.87 -18.60
C TYR A 144 -4.75 -4.73 -19.58
N LEU A 145 -3.78 -4.56 -20.49
CA LEU A 145 -3.89 -3.74 -21.69
C LEU A 145 -3.57 -4.61 -22.90
N ASP A 146 -4.38 -4.51 -23.95
CA ASP A 146 -4.12 -5.11 -25.26
C ASP A 146 -3.56 -4.03 -26.18
N GLU A 147 -2.25 -4.10 -26.44
CA GLU A 147 -1.55 -3.12 -27.29
C GLU A 147 -1.35 -3.62 -28.73
N GLY A 148 -2.10 -4.62 -29.17
CA GLY A 148 -1.99 -5.19 -30.52
C GLY A 148 -0.71 -6.01 -30.77
N SER A 149 0.33 -5.85 -29.95
CA SER A 149 1.57 -6.63 -29.94
C SER A 149 1.60 -7.72 -28.87
N GLY A 150 0.59 -7.75 -28.00
CA GLY A 150 0.44 -8.69 -26.88
C GLY A 150 -0.34 -8.10 -25.72
N THR A 151 -0.77 -8.98 -24.83
CA THR A 151 -1.47 -8.60 -23.60
C THR A 151 -0.45 -8.33 -22.50
N GLU A 152 -0.50 -7.15 -21.92
CA GLU A 152 0.33 -6.75 -20.77
C GLU A 152 -0.51 -6.71 -19.50
N TYR A 153 -0.07 -7.40 -18.46
CA TYR A 153 -0.78 -7.53 -17.19
C TYR A 153 -0.25 -6.54 -16.16
N MET A 154 -1.15 -6.00 -15.34
CA MET A 154 -0.82 -5.05 -14.27
C MET A 154 -1.49 -5.43 -12.96
N ASN A 155 -0.84 -5.08 -11.86
CA ASN A 155 -1.43 -5.09 -10.52
C ASN A 155 -2.05 -3.71 -10.28
N SER A 156 -3.38 -3.64 -10.15
CA SER A 156 -4.10 -2.37 -10.22
C SER A 156 -5.02 -2.15 -9.03
N ALA A 157 -5.28 -0.89 -8.75
CA ALA A 157 -6.35 -0.43 -7.88
C ALA A 157 -7.41 0.32 -8.69
N PHE A 158 -8.67 -0.08 -8.56
CA PHE A 158 -9.80 0.57 -9.19
C PHE A 158 -10.57 1.39 -8.16
N LEU A 159 -10.99 2.57 -8.58
CA LEU A 159 -11.89 3.43 -7.82
C LEU A 159 -13.24 3.48 -8.53
N LEU A 160 -14.30 3.07 -7.85
CA LEU A 160 -15.68 3.23 -8.32
C LEU A 160 -16.34 4.41 -7.62
N SER A 161 -17.08 5.18 -8.38
CA SER A 161 -17.99 6.21 -7.87
C SER A 161 -19.26 5.60 -7.29
N PRO A 162 -20.06 6.36 -6.52
CA PRO A 162 -21.31 5.87 -5.92
C PRO A 162 -22.34 5.32 -6.92
N ASP A 163 -22.26 5.69 -8.19
CA ASP A 163 -23.07 5.16 -9.27
C ASP A 163 -22.53 3.86 -9.91
N GLY A 164 -21.43 3.32 -9.35
CA GLY A 164 -20.81 2.06 -9.79
C GLY A 164 -19.94 2.17 -11.05
N ASN A 165 -19.66 3.37 -11.52
CA ASN A 165 -18.78 3.60 -12.65
C ASN A 165 -17.32 3.65 -12.22
N VAL A 166 -16.41 3.26 -13.11
CA VAL A 166 -14.96 3.42 -12.88
C VAL A 166 -14.62 4.90 -12.98
N ALA A 167 -14.30 5.52 -11.84
CA ALA A 167 -13.86 6.91 -11.75
C ALA A 167 -12.35 7.05 -11.96
N GLY A 168 -11.58 5.97 -11.73
CA GLY A 168 -10.16 5.97 -11.95
C GLY A 168 -9.51 4.61 -11.71
N ARG A 169 -8.28 4.47 -12.20
CA ARG A 169 -7.42 3.30 -12.01
C ARG A 169 -6.00 3.76 -11.75
N TYR A 170 -5.35 3.11 -10.82
CA TYR A 170 -3.92 3.22 -10.58
C TYR A 170 -3.26 1.87 -10.81
N ASP A 171 -2.21 1.84 -11.60
CA ASP A 171 -1.42 0.66 -11.89
C ASP A 171 -0.11 0.75 -11.11
N LYS A 172 0.24 -0.32 -10.39
CA LYS A 172 1.42 -0.39 -9.52
C LYS A 172 2.68 0.02 -10.27
N SER A 173 3.33 1.06 -9.80
CA SER A 173 4.53 1.64 -10.45
C SER A 173 5.82 1.02 -9.95
N HIS A 174 5.82 0.43 -8.73
CA HIS A 174 6.99 -0.18 -8.12
C HIS A 174 6.75 -1.66 -7.84
N LEU A 175 7.16 -2.50 -8.79
CA LEU A 175 6.94 -3.95 -8.74
C LEU A 175 7.94 -4.63 -7.82
N VAL A 176 7.51 -5.72 -7.17
CA VAL A 176 8.35 -6.57 -6.32
C VAL A 176 9.24 -7.46 -7.20
N PRO A 177 10.58 -7.32 -7.11
CA PRO A 177 11.49 -8.23 -7.81
C PRO A 177 11.24 -9.69 -7.42
N TYR A 178 11.30 -10.61 -8.39
CA TYR A 178 11.06 -12.05 -8.25
C TYR A 178 9.63 -12.46 -7.81
N GLY A 179 8.82 -11.51 -7.34
CA GLY A 179 7.39 -11.74 -7.05
C GLY A 179 6.51 -11.39 -8.24
N GLU A 180 6.63 -10.17 -8.75
CA GLU A 180 5.79 -9.62 -9.81
C GLU A 180 6.50 -9.56 -11.17
N TYR A 181 7.81 -9.52 -11.18
CA TYR A 181 8.62 -9.64 -12.40
C TYR A 181 9.96 -10.32 -12.10
N VAL A 182 10.57 -10.90 -13.14
CA VAL A 182 11.91 -11.50 -13.04
C VAL A 182 12.96 -10.53 -13.57
N PRO A 183 13.82 -9.95 -12.67
CA PRO A 183 14.90 -9.09 -13.12
C PRO A 183 15.87 -9.85 -14.04
N LEU A 184 16.40 -9.17 -15.07
CA LEU A 184 17.41 -9.73 -15.98
C LEU A 184 16.98 -11.04 -16.66
N ARG A 185 15.69 -11.32 -16.82
CA ARG A 185 15.17 -12.53 -17.47
C ARG A 185 15.82 -12.81 -18.81
N ARG A 186 16.21 -11.77 -19.55
CA ARG A 186 16.92 -11.89 -20.83
C ARG A 186 18.28 -12.59 -20.69
N PHE A 187 18.94 -12.45 -19.53
CA PHE A 187 20.25 -13.06 -19.25
C PHE A 187 20.13 -14.39 -18.47
N PHE A 188 19.03 -14.59 -17.75
CA PHE A 188 18.82 -15.76 -16.89
C PHE A 188 17.46 -16.43 -17.17
N PRO A 189 17.23 -17.01 -18.36
CA PRO A 189 15.93 -17.58 -18.74
C PRO A 189 15.51 -18.78 -17.90
N PHE A 190 16.43 -19.38 -17.13
CA PHE A 190 16.17 -20.53 -16.26
C PHE A 190 15.63 -20.14 -14.88
N ILE A 191 15.61 -18.86 -14.52
CA ILE A 191 14.99 -18.41 -13.26
C ILE A 191 13.48 -18.35 -13.48
N ASN A 192 12.80 -19.42 -13.06
CA ASN A 192 11.35 -19.44 -13.03
C ASN A 192 10.85 -18.55 -11.88
N LYS A 193 9.66 -18.00 -12.02
CA LYS A 193 9.03 -17.22 -10.97
C LYS A 193 8.89 -18.03 -9.70
N LEU A 194 9.23 -17.42 -8.59
CA LEU A 194 8.97 -17.97 -7.25
C LEU A 194 7.48 -17.98 -6.90
N VAL A 195 6.69 -17.20 -7.62
CA VAL A 195 5.24 -17.07 -7.44
C VAL A 195 4.52 -17.54 -8.68
N ALA A 196 3.74 -18.60 -8.55
CA ALA A 196 2.81 -19.04 -9.57
C ALA A 196 1.67 -18.02 -9.69
N GLY A 197 1.45 -17.48 -10.88
CA GLY A 197 0.38 -16.49 -11.11
C GLY A 197 0.34 -16.00 -12.55
N ILE A 198 -0.47 -15.00 -12.76
CA ILE A 198 -0.59 -14.23 -14.00
C ILE A 198 0.79 -13.70 -14.37
N GLY A 199 1.29 -13.96 -15.55
CA GLY A 199 2.56 -13.53 -16.19
C GLY A 199 3.44 -12.48 -15.47
N ASP A 200 4.49 -11.96 -16.11
CA ASP A 200 5.21 -10.80 -15.57
C ASP A 200 4.31 -9.58 -15.64
N PHE A 201 4.16 -8.88 -14.52
CA PHE A 201 3.43 -7.61 -14.51
C PHE A 201 4.25 -6.51 -15.19
N LYS A 202 3.55 -5.63 -15.91
CA LYS A 202 4.08 -4.37 -16.41
C LYS A 202 3.97 -3.32 -15.33
N ARG A 203 4.95 -2.42 -15.28
CA ARG A 203 4.89 -1.23 -14.42
C ARG A 203 3.87 -0.24 -14.94
N GLY A 204 3.09 0.36 -14.03
CA GLY A 204 2.25 1.51 -14.35
C GLY A 204 3.07 2.77 -14.68
N ASP A 205 2.42 3.75 -15.28
CA ASP A 205 3.02 5.00 -15.79
C ASP A 205 3.49 5.97 -14.68
N GLY A 206 3.41 5.55 -13.41
CA GLY A 206 3.86 6.31 -12.27
C GLY A 206 2.73 6.84 -11.39
N VAL A 207 3.08 7.81 -10.54
CA VAL A 207 2.20 8.31 -9.48
C VAL A 207 1.09 9.18 -10.06
N LYS A 208 -0.15 8.71 -9.96
CA LYS A 208 -1.36 9.41 -10.40
C LYS A 208 -2.40 9.38 -9.29
N ALA A 209 -2.78 10.55 -8.77
CA ALA A 209 -3.83 10.64 -7.78
C ALA A 209 -5.21 10.32 -8.41
N LEU A 210 -6.06 9.65 -7.64
CA LEU A 210 -7.45 9.35 -8.01
C LEU A 210 -8.39 10.39 -7.39
N ARG A 211 -9.37 10.85 -8.15
CA ARG A 211 -10.31 11.89 -7.71
C ARG A 211 -11.50 11.29 -6.97
N ILE A 212 -11.72 11.71 -5.72
CA ILE A 212 -12.90 11.40 -4.91
C ILE A 212 -13.65 12.70 -4.61
N GLY A 213 -14.71 12.98 -5.33
CA GLY A 213 -15.40 14.24 -5.17
C GLY A 213 -14.45 15.44 -5.36
N ARG A 214 -14.21 16.20 -4.28
CA ARG A 214 -13.28 17.34 -4.27
C ARG A 214 -11.87 17.01 -3.80
N HIS A 215 -11.62 15.79 -3.37
CA HIS A 215 -10.34 15.36 -2.81
C HIS A 215 -9.54 14.51 -3.79
N ASP A 216 -8.24 14.54 -3.66
CA ASP A 216 -7.33 13.69 -4.41
C ASP A 216 -6.75 12.61 -3.48
N LEU A 217 -6.86 11.35 -3.92
CA LEU A 217 -6.44 10.14 -3.22
C LEU A 217 -5.14 9.63 -3.84
N GLY A 218 -4.10 9.46 -3.03
CA GLY A 218 -2.91 8.73 -3.41
C GLY A 218 -3.06 7.25 -3.04
N VAL A 219 -2.87 6.37 -4.00
CA VAL A 219 -2.96 4.92 -3.80
C VAL A 219 -1.59 4.28 -3.90
N LEU A 220 -1.25 3.48 -2.90
CA LEU A 220 -0.06 2.65 -2.84
C LEU A 220 -0.50 1.19 -2.84
N ILE A 221 0.23 0.33 -3.55
CA ILE A 221 -0.07 -1.10 -3.59
C ILE A 221 1.07 -1.87 -2.93
N CYS A 222 0.80 -2.46 -1.75
CA CYS A 222 1.68 -3.35 -1.01
C CYS A 222 3.08 -2.74 -0.76
N TYR A 223 4.09 -3.29 -1.40
CA TYR A 223 5.51 -2.90 -1.29
C TYR A 223 5.78 -1.41 -1.56
N GLU A 224 4.91 -0.73 -2.30
CA GLU A 224 5.05 0.72 -2.55
C GLU A 224 5.01 1.56 -1.27
N GLY A 225 4.36 1.06 -0.22
CA GLY A 225 4.26 1.73 1.08
C GLY A 225 5.60 1.99 1.76
N ILE A 226 6.67 1.25 1.43
CA ILE A 226 8.00 1.46 2.01
C ILE A 226 8.81 2.56 1.31
N PHE A 227 8.36 3.08 0.17
CA PHE A 227 9.06 4.09 -0.62
C PHE A 227 8.53 5.50 -0.33
N PRO A 228 9.19 6.29 0.53
CA PRO A 228 8.71 7.62 0.93
C PRO A 228 8.65 8.60 -0.25
N GLU A 229 9.43 8.38 -1.29
CA GLU A 229 9.41 9.18 -2.51
C GLU A 229 8.10 9.09 -3.28
N ILE A 230 7.42 7.93 -3.25
CA ILE A 230 6.10 7.76 -3.88
C ILE A 230 5.07 8.59 -3.11
N SER A 231 5.04 8.46 -1.78
CA SER A 231 4.15 9.24 -0.91
C SER A 231 4.38 10.75 -1.05
N ARG A 232 5.65 11.18 -1.20
CA ARG A 232 5.99 12.58 -1.43
C ARG A 232 5.43 13.08 -2.76
N LYS A 233 5.60 12.33 -3.84
CA LYS A 233 5.05 12.68 -5.15
C LYS A 233 3.53 12.80 -5.12
N TYR A 234 2.83 11.92 -4.39
CA TYR A 234 1.39 12.05 -4.19
C TYR A 234 1.03 13.37 -3.50
N LYS A 235 1.76 13.73 -2.43
CA LYS A 235 1.54 15.00 -1.73
C LYS A 235 1.82 16.20 -2.64
N GLU A 236 2.88 16.17 -3.42
CA GLU A 236 3.22 17.21 -4.41
C GLU A 236 2.14 17.34 -5.49
N ASN A 237 1.49 16.24 -5.87
CA ASN A 237 0.38 16.20 -6.81
C ASN A 237 -0.99 16.51 -6.17
N GLY A 238 -1.02 16.99 -4.92
CA GLY A 238 -2.25 17.46 -4.27
C GLY A 238 -3.04 16.40 -3.51
N ALA A 239 -2.54 15.16 -3.40
CA ALA A 239 -3.25 14.14 -2.63
C ALA A 239 -3.39 14.55 -1.15
N GLY A 240 -4.63 14.56 -0.67
CA GLY A 240 -4.99 14.85 0.72
C GLY A 240 -5.06 13.59 1.60
N LEU A 241 -5.24 12.42 0.99
CA LEU A 241 -5.32 11.13 1.67
C LEU A 241 -4.42 10.13 0.94
N LEU A 242 -3.67 9.32 1.69
CA LEU A 242 -2.90 8.19 1.18
C LEU A 242 -3.53 6.89 1.67
N VAL A 243 -3.74 5.93 0.78
CA VAL A 243 -4.24 4.60 1.09
C VAL A 243 -3.25 3.58 0.56
N ASN A 244 -2.74 2.70 1.44
CA ASN A 244 -1.96 1.54 1.05
C ASN A 244 -2.85 0.29 1.11
N ILE A 245 -3.07 -0.35 -0.02
CA ILE A 245 -3.77 -1.64 -0.09
C ILE A 245 -2.74 -2.74 -0.22
N THR A 246 -2.82 -3.76 0.65
CA THR A 246 -1.88 -4.89 0.67
C THR A 246 -2.62 -6.20 0.87
N ASN A 247 -1.95 -7.29 0.49
CA ASN A 247 -2.41 -8.65 0.74
C ASN A 247 -1.32 -9.42 1.49
N ASP A 248 -1.35 -9.37 2.80
CA ASP A 248 -0.36 -10.03 3.67
C ASP A 248 -0.61 -11.54 3.83
N ALA A 249 -1.67 -12.09 3.22
CA ALA A 249 -1.94 -13.53 3.22
C ALA A 249 -0.81 -14.36 2.58
N TRP A 250 0.08 -13.75 1.80
CA TRP A 250 1.31 -14.37 1.29
C TRP A 250 2.22 -14.91 2.37
N PHE A 251 2.25 -14.28 3.53
CA PHE A 251 3.11 -14.66 4.65
C PHE A 251 2.50 -15.74 5.55
N GLY A 252 1.25 -16.17 5.29
CA GLY A 252 0.54 -17.15 6.09
C GLY A 252 0.43 -16.75 7.56
N ARG A 253 0.62 -17.70 8.47
CA ARG A 253 0.58 -17.45 9.93
C ARG A 253 1.96 -17.17 10.51
N THR A 254 2.83 -16.48 9.79
CA THR A 254 4.17 -16.12 10.26
C THR A 254 4.16 -14.72 10.88
N SER A 255 5.28 -14.33 11.52
CA SER A 255 5.48 -12.97 12.03
C SER A 255 5.96 -11.97 10.96
N ALA A 256 6.06 -12.39 9.69
CA ALA A 256 6.61 -11.55 8.63
C ALA A 256 5.81 -10.27 8.32
N PRO A 257 4.47 -10.18 8.53
CA PRO A 257 3.71 -8.94 8.36
C PRO A 257 3.89 -7.94 9.50
N TYR A 258 4.51 -8.36 10.61
CA TYR A 258 4.71 -7.56 11.84
C TYR A 258 6.21 -7.23 11.98
#